data_7f8fb0a33ba5a1aa2f8f0f65c130166e
#
_entry.id   7f8fb0a33ba5a1aa2f8f0f65c130166e
#
_cell.length_a   1.000
_cell.length_b   1.000
_cell.length_c   1.000
_cell.angle_alpha   90.00
_cell.angle_beta   90.00
_cell.angle_gamma   90.00
#
_symmetry.space_group_name_H-M   'P 1'
#
loop_
_entity.id
_entity.type
_entity.pdbx_description
1 polymer ?
#
loop_
_entity_poly.entity_id
_entity_poly.type
_entity_poly.pdbx_seq_one_letter_code
_entity_poly.pdbx_strand_id
1 'polypeptide(L)'
;MSSYYEKFLATGEVKCIDDEIPFEIPQGWEWCRLKHMCSMQAGKNISASEIYDEKSVLHPYRCVGGNGLRGFTNTFNAEGHFAIIGRQGALCGCLNMESGKFYATEHAVVVNGFGIIPSLFIYYFFTALNLNQYATATAQPGLAVSNIVEVFIPLPPLPEQLRIVSKIEKLLPLVKTYEQAQNGLNELNASLNEQLRKSILQEAIQGKLVPQIAEEGTAEKLLTEISEEKERLIKEGKLKKSALTDSIIFKGDDNKYYEQVNKKCLDITEQIPFEIPENWVWVRMGQIGNWGAGST
;
A
#
# COMPACT_ATOMS: atom_id res chain seq x y z
N MET A 1 5.55 -10.79 -43.88
CA MET A 1 5.29 -11.56 -42.64
C MET A 1 5.37 -13.04 -43.03
N SER A 2 6.10 -13.81 -42.24
CA SER A 2 6.12 -15.27 -42.44
C SER A 2 4.89 -15.86 -41.78
N SER A 3 4.14 -16.71 -42.50
CA SER A 3 2.98 -17.39 -41.92
C SER A 3 3.41 -18.61 -41.12
N TYR A 4 2.73 -18.83 -39.98
CA TYR A 4 2.97 -19.97 -39.10
C TYR A 4 1.98 -21.10 -39.37
N TYR A 5 2.50 -22.33 -39.34
CA TYR A 5 1.70 -23.51 -39.60
C TYR A 5 1.92 -24.59 -38.54
N GLU A 6 0.83 -25.17 -38.03
CA GLU A 6 0.87 -26.36 -37.17
C GLU A 6 0.68 -27.62 -38.05
N LYS A 7 1.59 -28.58 -37.91
CA LYS A 7 1.49 -29.88 -38.59
C LYS A 7 1.14 -30.97 -37.58
N PHE A 8 0.01 -31.62 -37.81
CA PHE A 8 -0.42 -32.75 -36.99
C PHE A 8 0.29 -34.03 -37.45
N LEU A 9 1.21 -34.55 -36.62
CA LEU A 9 2.04 -35.70 -37.02
C LEU A 9 1.23 -36.99 -37.20
N ALA A 10 0.12 -37.17 -36.50
CA ALA A 10 -0.73 -38.36 -36.58
C ALA A 10 -1.53 -38.42 -37.91
N THR A 11 -1.98 -37.29 -38.42
CA THR A 11 -2.83 -37.19 -39.61
C THR A 11 -2.10 -36.65 -40.82
N GLY A 12 -0.95 -35.99 -40.64
CA GLY A 12 -0.22 -35.27 -41.68
C GLY A 12 -0.88 -33.93 -42.07
N GLU A 13 -1.98 -33.55 -41.44
CA GLU A 13 -2.69 -32.32 -41.71
C GLU A 13 -1.83 -31.09 -41.33
N VAL A 14 -1.93 -30.03 -42.15
CA VAL A 14 -1.25 -28.77 -41.94
C VAL A 14 -2.30 -27.65 -41.84
N LYS A 15 -2.31 -26.93 -40.73
CA LYS A 15 -3.22 -25.81 -40.46
C LYS A 15 -2.42 -24.51 -40.33
N CYS A 16 -2.88 -23.44 -41.00
CA CYS A 16 -2.37 -22.09 -40.72
C CYS A 16 -2.87 -21.62 -39.34
N ILE A 17 -1.97 -21.08 -38.53
CA ILE A 17 -2.26 -20.65 -37.15
C ILE A 17 -1.99 -19.14 -36.91
N ASP A 18 -1.85 -18.36 -38.00
CA ASP A 18 -1.57 -16.93 -37.92
C ASP A 18 -2.60 -16.18 -37.06
N ASP A 19 -3.87 -16.55 -37.15
CA ASP A 19 -4.96 -15.94 -36.33
C ASP A 19 -4.92 -16.33 -34.85
N GLU A 20 -4.18 -17.40 -34.50
CA GLU A 20 -4.03 -17.89 -33.12
C GLU A 20 -2.76 -17.34 -32.46
N ILE A 21 -1.88 -16.67 -33.20
CA ILE A 21 -0.58 -16.18 -32.76
C ILE A 21 -0.67 -14.68 -32.42
N PRO A 22 -0.39 -14.29 -31.17
CA PRO A 22 -0.59 -12.90 -30.72
C PRO A 22 0.51 -11.93 -31.18
N PHE A 23 1.72 -12.42 -31.52
CA PHE A 23 2.87 -11.59 -31.90
C PHE A 23 3.97 -12.37 -32.60
N GLU A 24 4.89 -11.68 -33.24
CA GLU A 24 6.09 -12.26 -33.85
C GLU A 24 7.11 -12.67 -32.77
N ILE A 25 7.76 -13.82 -32.97
CA ILE A 25 8.80 -14.32 -32.05
C ILE A 25 10.21 -14.14 -32.62
N PRO A 26 11.26 -14.01 -31.78
CA PRO A 26 12.64 -13.95 -32.24
C PRO A 26 13.08 -15.20 -33.02
N GLN A 27 14.09 -15.03 -33.86
CA GLN A 27 14.70 -16.16 -34.55
C GLN A 27 15.27 -17.16 -33.53
N GLY A 28 14.96 -18.44 -33.75
CA GLY A 28 15.38 -19.53 -32.84
C GLY A 28 14.38 -19.83 -31.73
N TRP A 29 13.24 -19.12 -31.70
CA TRP A 29 12.10 -19.48 -30.88
C TRP A 29 11.08 -20.24 -31.72
N GLU A 30 10.25 -21.07 -31.07
CA GLU A 30 9.19 -21.81 -31.70
C GLU A 30 7.86 -21.62 -30.96
N TRP A 31 6.74 -21.58 -31.69
CA TRP A 31 5.42 -21.66 -31.07
C TRP A 31 5.10 -23.12 -30.73
N CYS A 32 4.67 -23.35 -29.49
CA CYS A 32 4.36 -24.67 -28.97
C CYS A 32 3.06 -24.64 -28.18
N ARG A 33 2.20 -25.65 -28.31
CA ARG A 33 1.06 -25.79 -27.40
C ARG A 33 1.53 -26.28 -26.04
N LEU A 34 0.91 -25.76 -24.97
CA LEU A 34 1.27 -26.11 -23.58
C LEU A 34 1.26 -27.63 -23.33
N LYS A 35 0.33 -28.36 -23.94
CA LYS A 35 0.26 -29.85 -23.86
C LYS A 35 1.52 -30.58 -24.34
N HIS A 36 2.32 -29.96 -25.19
CA HIS A 36 3.55 -30.57 -25.72
C HIS A 36 4.77 -30.31 -24.83
N MET A 37 4.73 -29.29 -23.96
CA MET A 37 5.87 -28.91 -23.14
C MET A 37 5.70 -29.22 -21.65
N CYS A 38 4.49 -29.41 -21.16
CA CYS A 38 4.22 -29.72 -19.77
C CYS A 38 2.99 -30.58 -19.58
N SER A 39 2.93 -31.35 -18.51
CA SER A 39 1.70 -31.98 -18.05
C SER A 39 1.01 -31.11 -17.00
N MET A 40 -0.31 -31.11 -17.00
CA MET A 40 -1.16 -30.38 -16.07
C MET A 40 -2.12 -31.36 -15.41
N GLN A 41 -1.90 -31.66 -14.14
CA GLN A 41 -2.68 -32.66 -13.41
C GLN A 41 -3.30 -32.04 -12.15
N ALA A 42 -4.62 -32.17 -12.01
CA ALA A 42 -5.26 -31.83 -10.75
C ALA A 42 -4.78 -32.80 -9.65
N GLY A 43 -4.59 -32.28 -8.47
CA GLY A 43 -4.27 -33.08 -7.29
C GLY A 43 -5.42 -34.01 -6.88
N LYS A 44 -5.38 -34.53 -5.68
CA LYS A 44 -6.34 -35.51 -5.18
C LYS A 44 -7.16 -34.92 -4.03
N ASN A 45 -8.39 -35.42 -3.90
CA ASN A 45 -9.22 -35.08 -2.74
C ASN A 45 -8.58 -35.54 -1.45
N ILE A 46 -8.71 -34.74 -0.40
CA ILE A 46 -8.28 -35.03 0.96
C ILE A 46 -9.36 -34.55 1.93
N SER A 47 -9.61 -35.33 2.98
CA SER A 47 -10.57 -34.95 4.01
C SER A 47 -10.06 -33.76 4.82
N ALA A 48 -10.97 -32.84 5.18
CA ALA A 48 -10.61 -31.72 6.04
C ALA A 48 -10.02 -32.14 7.40
N SER A 49 -10.42 -33.33 7.90
CA SER A 49 -9.88 -33.92 9.14
C SER A 49 -8.42 -34.38 9.02
N GLU A 50 -7.87 -34.48 7.81
CA GLU A 50 -6.48 -34.88 7.56
C GLU A 50 -5.57 -33.66 7.26
N ILE A 51 -6.13 -32.45 7.35
CA ILE A 51 -5.42 -31.19 7.17
C ILE A 51 -5.29 -30.50 8.52
N TYR A 52 -4.08 -30.18 8.92
CA TYR A 52 -3.74 -29.56 10.20
C TYR A 52 -3.20 -28.15 9.99
N ASP A 53 -3.52 -27.24 10.89
CA ASP A 53 -3.14 -25.83 10.74
C ASP A 53 -1.64 -25.61 10.91
N GLU A 54 -0.97 -26.45 11.74
CA GLU A 54 0.44 -26.30 12.06
C GLU A 54 1.29 -27.47 11.55
N LYS A 55 2.49 -27.11 11.10
CA LYS A 55 3.51 -28.10 10.74
C LYS A 55 4.03 -28.82 11.98
N SER A 56 4.08 -30.15 11.91
CA SER A 56 4.62 -30.98 12.98
C SER A 56 5.45 -32.14 12.42
N VAL A 57 6.09 -32.92 13.30
CA VAL A 57 6.80 -34.15 12.92
C VAL A 57 5.85 -35.16 12.28
N LEU A 58 4.59 -35.21 12.74
CA LEU A 58 3.56 -36.14 12.24
C LEU A 58 2.91 -35.59 10.94
N HIS A 59 2.89 -34.30 10.75
CA HIS A 59 2.28 -33.63 9.58
C HIS A 59 3.31 -32.69 8.92
N PRO A 60 4.37 -33.24 8.28
CA PRO A 60 5.48 -32.44 7.78
C PRO A 60 5.22 -31.81 6.41
N TYR A 61 4.25 -32.32 5.65
CA TYR A 61 4.03 -31.92 4.25
C TYR A 61 2.99 -30.81 4.13
N ARG A 62 3.29 -29.83 3.31
CA ARG A 62 2.34 -28.76 2.97
C ARG A 62 1.17 -29.34 2.18
N CYS A 63 -0.05 -29.01 2.56
CA CYS A 63 -1.27 -29.29 1.80
C CYS A 63 -1.68 -28.03 1.05
N VAL A 64 -1.72 -28.09 -0.28
CA VAL A 64 -1.89 -26.93 -1.16
C VAL A 64 -3.22 -27.05 -1.90
N GLY A 65 -4.05 -26.02 -1.77
CA GLY A 65 -5.29 -25.86 -2.51
C GLY A 65 -5.16 -24.91 -3.68
N GLY A 66 -6.30 -24.56 -4.29
CA GLY A 66 -6.33 -23.63 -5.42
C GLY A 66 -5.79 -22.24 -5.11
N ASN A 67 -5.82 -21.82 -3.85
CA ASN A 67 -5.34 -20.50 -3.40
C ASN A 67 -4.07 -20.58 -2.52
N GLY A 68 -3.25 -21.60 -2.70
CA GLY A 68 -2.02 -21.81 -1.93
C GLY A 68 -2.21 -22.70 -0.72
N LEU A 69 -1.43 -22.44 0.34
CA LEU A 69 -1.37 -23.29 1.54
C LEU A 69 -2.73 -23.38 2.24
N ARG A 70 -3.21 -24.61 2.47
CA ARG A 70 -4.40 -24.92 3.28
C ARG A 70 -4.04 -25.42 4.68
N GLY A 71 -2.82 -25.94 4.87
CA GLY A 71 -2.36 -26.54 6.11
C GLY A 71 -1.29 -27.57 5.85
N PHE A 72 -1.21 -28.57 6.74
CA PHE A 72 -0.19 -29.62 6.72
C PHE A 72 -0.83 -31.01 6.85
N THR A 73 -0.17 -32.01 6.26
CA THR A 73 -0.64 -33.39 6.26
C THR A 73 0.52 -34.38 6.45
N ASN A 74 0.19 -35.62 6.72
CA ASN A 74 1.16 -36.73 6.90
C ASN A 74 1.53 -37.43 5.58
N THR A 75 0.87 -37.08 4.45
CA THR A 75 1.10 -37.70 3.14
C THR A 75 1.45 -36.61 2.09
N PHE A 76 2.04 -37.06 0.98
CA PHE A 76 2.29 -36.18 -0.18
C PHE A 76 1.90 -36.91 -1.48
N ASN A 77 1.54 -36.18 -2.52
CA ASN A 77 1.22 -36.70 -3.83
C ASN A 77 2.01 -36.05 -4.96
N ALA A 78 2.88 -35.08 -4.62
CA ALA A 78 3.81 -34.45 -5.55
C ALA A 78 5.17 -34.23 -4.86
N GLU A 79 6.25 -34.34 -5.65
CA GLU A 79 7.63 -34.09 -5.19
C GLU A 79 8.40 -33.41 -6.32
N GLY A 80 8.94 -32.22 -6.07
CA GLY A 80 9.69 -31.43 -7.05
C GLY A 80 9.50 -29.94 -6.84
N HIS A 81 9.73 -29.16 -7.88
CA HIS A 81 9.52 -27.72 -7.91
C HIS A 81 8.53 -27.42 -9.05
N PHE A 82 7.32 -27.00 -8.70
CA PHE A 82 6.21 -26.88 -9.66
C PHE A 82 5.43 -25.59 -9.50
N ALA A 83 4.98 -25.05 -10.64
CA ALA A 83 3.92 -24.08 -10.67
C ALA A 83 2.58 -24.76 -10.37
N ILE A 84 1.76 -24.15 -9.53
CA ILE A 84 0.45 -24.65 -9.13
C ILE A 84 -0.60 -23.63 -9.58
N ILE A 85 -1.64 -24.13 -10.28
CA ILE A 85 -2.76 -23.30 -10.74
C ILE A 85 -3.99 -23.61 -9.89
N GLY A 86 -4.65 -22.58 -9.35
CA GLY A 86 -5.95 -22.70 -8.74
C GLY A 86 -7.06 -22.85 -9.80
N ARG A 87 -7.87 -23.90 -9.69
CA ARG A 87 -8.89 -24.18 -10.71
C ARG A 87 -10.32 -23.85 -10.35
N GLN A 88 -10.63 -23.46 -9.14
CA GLN A 88 -12.01 -23.22 -8.69
C GLN A 88 -12.12 -22.01 -7.77
N GLY A 89 -13.32 -21.39 -7.78
CA GLY A 89 -13.69 -20.25 -6.93
C GLY A 89 -13.28 -18.88 -7.46
N ALA A 90 -13.50 -17.86 -6.67
CA ALA A 90 -13.25 -16.46 -7.03
C ALA A 90 -11.78 -16.17 -7.41
N LEU A 91 -10.86 -17.00 -6.93
CA LEU A 91 -9.40 -16.91 -7.22
C LEU A 91 -8.96 -17.97 -8.26
N CYS A 92 -9.89 -18.41 -9.12
CA CYS A 92 -9.61 -19.30 -10.23
C CYS A 92 -8.53 -18.68 -11.15
N GLY A 93 -7.52 -19.45 -11.51
CA GLY A 93 -6.37 -18.98 -12.30
C GLY A 93 -5.24 -18.36 -11.47
N CYS A 94 -5.35 -18.25 -10.13
CA CYS A 94 -4.24 -17.83 -9.30
C CYS A 94 -3.08 -18.83 -9.38
N LEU A 95 -1.87 -18.30 -9.23
CA LEU A 95 -0.63 -19.06 -9.36
C LEU A 95 0.14 -19.10 -8.05
N ASN A 96 0.68 -20.26 -7.74
CA ASN A 96 1.58 -20.47 -6.61
C ASN A 96 2.80 -21.28 -7.08
N MET A 97 3.90 -21.22 -6.32
CA MET A 97 5.05 -22.08 -6.51
C MET A 97 5.20 -22.98 -5.27
N GLU A 98 5.36 -24.29 -5.49
CA GLU A 98 5.62 -25.24 -4.42
C GLU A 98 6.89 -26.04 -4.70
N SER A 99 7.60 -26.39 -3.61
CA SER A 99 8.89 -27.07 -3.68
C SER A 99 8.97 -28.20 -2.67
N GLY A 100 9.70 -29.26 -3.02
CA GLY A 100 9.89 -30.43 -2.20
C GLY A 100 8.68 -31.39 -2.23
N LYS A 101 8.39 -32.03 -1.12
CA LYS A 101 7.23 -32.93 -0.97
C LYS A 101 6.02 -32.16 -0.46
N PHE A 102 4.91 -32.21 -1.18
CA PHE A 102 3.66 -31.56 -0.81
C PHE A 102 2.45 -32.35 -1.29
N TYR A 103 1.30 -32.05 -0.75
CA TYR A 103 0.02 -32.61 -1.15
C TYR A 103 -0.77 -31.56 -1.93
N ALA A 104 -1.00 -31.79 -3.22
CA ALA A 104 -1.90 -30.98 -4.03
C ALA A 104 -3.33 -31.51 -3.90
N THR A 105 -4.29 -30.64 -3.56
CA THR A 105 -5.70 -30.99 -3.51
C THR A 105 -6.32 -30.97 -4.91
N GLU A 106 -7.54 -31.46 -5.05
CA GLU A 106 -8.31 -31.48 -6.33
C GLU A 106 -8.52 -30.09 -6.93
N HIS A 107 -8.38 -29.03 -6.14
CA HIS A 107 -8.50 -27.62 -6.59
C HIS A 107 -7.16 -27.01 -7.03
N ALA A 108 -6.07 -27.75 -6.90
CA ALA A 108 -4.72 -27.35 -7.28
C ALA A 108 -4.25 -28.18 -8.49
N VAL A 109 -3.92 -27.53 -9.59
CA VAL A 109 -3.34 -28.19 -10.77
C VAL A 109 -1.83 -28.06 -10.69
N VAL A 110 -1.14 -29.20 -10.64
CA VAL A 110 0.32 -29.27 -10.67
C VAL A 110 0.80 -29.23 -12.13
N VAL A 111 1.66 -28.28 -12.45
CA VAL A 111 2.25 -28.14 -13.79
C VAL A 111 3.67 -28.66 -13.79
N ASN A 112 3.92 -29.72 -14.55
CA ASN A 112 5.21 -30.39 -14.62
C ASN A 112 5.84 -30.24 -16.01
N GLY A 113 6.95 -29.52 -16.11
CA GLY A 113 7.76 -29.35 -17.34
C GLY A 113 8.76 -30.50 -17.58
N PHE A 114 8.48 -31.69 -17.07
CA PHE A 114 9.27 -32.93 -17.25
C PHE A 114 10.74 -32.83 -16.78
N GLY A 115 11.05 -31.88 -15.88
CA GLY A 115 12.42 -31.61 -15.44
C GLY A 115 13.29 -30.90 -16.49
N ILE A 116 12.74 -30.58 -17.65
CA ILE A 116 13.42 -29.92 -18.78
C ILE A 116 13.07 -28.43 -18.82
N ILE A 117 11.79 -28.11 -18.78
CA ILE A 117 11.32 -26.72 -18.80
C ILE A 117 11.34 -26.16 -17.37
N PRO A 118 12.04 -25.04 -17.12
CA PRO A 118 12.11 -24.45 -15.79
C PRO A 118 10.72 -24.06 -15.27
N SER A 119 10.35 -24.50 -14.07
CA SER A 119 9.04 -24.21 -13.47
C SER A 119 8.77 -22.71 -13.29
N LEU A 120 9.82 -21.91 -13.03
CA LEU A 120 9.71 -20.44 -12.97
C LEU A 120 9.44 -19.82 -14.34
N PHE A 121 9.95 -20.40 -15.44
CA PHE A 121 9.60 -19.93 -16.78
C PHE A 121 8.10 -20.14 -17.05
N ILE A 122 7.58 -21.31 -16.72
CA ILE A 122 6.15 -21.65 -16.81
C ILE A 122 5.34 -20.70 -15.93
N TYR A 123 5.76 -20.47 -14.68
CA TYR A 123 5.09 -19.60 -13.74
C TYR A 123 4.97 -18.16 -14.27
N TYR A 124 6.07 -17.57 -14.74
CA TYR A 124 6.06 -16.20 -15.28
C TYR A 124 5.24 -16.10 -16.58
N PHE A 125 5.30 -17.13 -17.43
CA PHE A 125 4.44 -17.15 -18.59
C PHE A 125 2.95 -17.15 -18.21
N PHE A 126 2.53 -18.01 -17.30
CA PHE A 126 1.14 -18.03 -16.83
C PHE A 126 0.72 -16.74 -16.11
N THR A 127 1.64 -16.09 -15.41
CA THR A 127 1.39 -14.78 -14.80
C THR A 127 1.05 -13.74 -15.87
N ALA A 128 1.84 -13.72 -16.96
CA ALA A 128 1.61 -12.81 -18.08
C ALA A 128 0.34 -13.16 -18.87
N LEU A 129 0.05 -14.46 -19.03
CA LEU A 129 -1.11 -14.95 -19.77
C LEU A 129 -2.44 -14.61 -19.12
N ASN A 130 -2.49 -14.35 -17.80
CA ASN A 130 -3.71 -14.11 -17.05
C ASN A 130 -4.76 -15.22 -17.23
N LEU A 131 -4.56 -16.34 -16.55
CA LEU A 131 -5.36 -17.56 -16.72
C LEU A 131 -6.87 -17.37 -16.44
N ASN A 132 -7.28 -16.31 -15.73
CA ASN A 132 -8.70 -16.01 -15.49
C ASN A 132 -9.52 -15.85 -16.79
N GLN A 133 -8.90 -15.43 -17.88
CA GLN A 133 -9.59 -15.29 -19.17
C GLN A 133 -10.13 -16.62 -19.73
N TYR A 134 -9.59 -17.75 -19.26
CA TYR A 134 -10.02 -19.11 -19.67
C TYR A 134 -11.01 -19.74 -18.68
N ALA A 135 -11.39 -19.01 -17.63
CA ALA A 135 -12.38 -19.49 -16.67
C ALA A 135 -13.80 -19.48 -17.26
N THR A 136 -14.62 -20.43 -16.84
CA THR A 136 -16.03 -20.46 -17.22
C THR A 136 -16.78 -19.31 -16.54
N ALA A 137 -17.62 -18.59 -17.33
CA ALA A 137 -18.45 -17.48 -16.82
C ALA A 137 -19.66 -18.01 -16.07
N THR A 138 -19.46 -18.48 -14.84
CA THR A 138 -20.53 -18.99 -13.96
C THR A 138 -20.46 -18.34 -12.59
N ALA A 139 -21.51 -18.51 -11.77
CA ALA A 139 -21.52 -18.05 -10.37
C ALA A 139 -20.35 -18.65 -9.53
N GLN A 140 -19.85 -19.81 -9.92
CA GLN A 140 -18.59 -20.39 -9.43
C GLN A 140 -17.61 -20.56 -10.60
N PRO A 141 -16.71 -19.60 -10.83
CA PRO A 141 -15.71 -19.73 -11.90
C PRO A 141 -14.88 -20.99 -11.74
N GLY A 142 -14.68 -21.69 -12.85
CA GLY A 142 -13.86 -22.90 -12.89
C GLY A 142 -12.93 -22.86 -14.10
N LEU A 143 -11.70 -23.28 -13.91
CA LEU A 143 -10.69 -23.36 -14.96
C LEU A 143 -10.57 -24.81 -15.43
N ALA A 144 -11.05 -25.06 -16.65
CA ALA A 144 -10.88 -26.38 -17.27
C ALA A 144 -9.46 -26.49 -17.82
N VAL A 145 -8.72 -27.49 -17.36
CA VAL A 145 -7.35 -27.77 -17.83
C VAL A 145 -7.33 -27.98 -19.36
N SER A 146 -8.38 -28.60 -19.92
CA SER A 146 -8.55 -28.80 -21.39
C SER A 146 -8.48 -27.51 -22.21
N ASN A 147 -8.91 -26.37 -21.63
CA ASN A 147 -8.91 -25.09 -22.33
C ASN A 147 -7.50 -24.44 -22.31
N ILE A 148 -6.70 -24.73 -21.29
CA ILE A 148 -5.37 -24.17 -21.14
C ILE A 148 -4.33 -24.95 -21.97
N VAL A 149 -4.43 -26.25 -22.01
CA VAL A 149 -3.41 -27.09 -22.67
C VAL A 149 -3.27 -26.85 -24.18
N GLU A 150 -4.28 -26.26 -24.78
CA GLU A 150 -4.28 -25.90 -26.22
C GLU A 150 -3.69 -24.49 -26.48
N VAL A 151 -3.41 -23.70 -25.46
CA VAL A 151 -2.83 -22.36 -25.59
C VAL A 151 -1.41 -22.45 -26.14
N PHE A 152 -1.09 -21.56 -27.09
CA PHE A 152 0.26 -21.41 -27.60
C PHE A 152 1.16 -20.65 -26.64
N ILE A 153 2.38 -21.14 -26.49
CA ILE A 153 3.46 -20.48 -25.77
C ILE A 153 4.65 -20.27 -26.71
N PRO A 154 5.29 -19.10 -26.71
CA PRO A 154 6.56 -18.92 -27.39
C PRO A 154 7.66 -19.61 -26.57
N LEU A 155 8.32 -20.58 -27.19
CA LEU A 155 9.31 -21.43 -26.53
C LEU A 155 10.74 -21.03 -26.94
N PRO A 156 11.50 -20.32 -26.08
CA PRO A 156 12.92 -20.05 -26.30
C PRO A 156 13.78 -21.30 -26.12
N PRO A 157 15.01 -21.32 -26.62
CA PRO A 157 16.00 -22.32 -26.23
C PRO A 157 16.23 -22.32 -24.71
N LEU A 158 16.48 -23.48 -24.11
CA LEU A 158 16.61 -23.63 -22.65
C LEU A 158 17.58 -22.64 -21.97
N PRO A 159 18.79 -22.37 -22.51
CA PRO A 159 19.68 -21.37 -21.90
C PRO A 159 19.07 -19.97 -21.87
N GLU A 160 18.22 -19.65 -22.84
CA GLU A 160 17.54 -18.36 -22.89
C GLU A 160 16.37 -18.29 -21.90
N GLN A 161 15.59 -19.37 -21.73
CA GLN A 161 14.59 -19.46 -20.67
C GLN A 161 15.20 -19.16 -19.28
N LEU A 162 16.37 -19.73 -18.98
CA LEU A 162 17.09 -19.48 -17.73
C LEU A 162 17.55 -18.03 -17.59
N ARG A 163 18.04 -17.41 -18.67
CA ARG A 163 18.41 -15.98 -18.66
C ARG A 163 17.21 -15.08 -18.46
N ILE A 164 16.08 -15.39 -19.09
CA ILE A 164 14.81 -14.67 -18.93
C ILE A 164 14.38 -14.71 -17.45
N VAL A 165 14.30 -15.91 -16.87
CA VAL A 165 13.94 -16.10 -15.46
C VAL A 165 14.87 -15.29 -14.54
N SER A 166 16.19 -15.45 -14.70
CA SER A 166 17.19 -14.72 -13.90
C SER A 166 17.04 -13.20 -14.02
N LYS A 167 16.68 -12.68 -15.20
CA LYS A 167 16.46 -11.25 -15.41
C LYS A 167 15.19 -10.75 -14.72
N ILE A 168 14.10 -11.51 -14.82
CA ILE A 168 12.83 -11.20 -14.16
C ILE A 168 13.04 -11.16 -12.64
N GLU A 169 13.68 -12.18 -12.05
CA GLU A 169 13.92 -12.25 -10.61
C GLU A 169 14.79 -11.10 -10.08
N LYS A 170 15.70 -10.57 -10.90
CA LYS A 170 16.49 -9.37 -10.56
C LYS A 170 15.69 -8.08 -10.65
N LEU A 171 14.72 -8.01 -11.56
CA LEU A 171 13.94 -6.78 -11.80
C LEU A 171 12.75 -6.64 -10.84
N LEU A 172 12.08 -7.74 -10.48
CA LEU A 172 10.89 -7.70 -9.61
C LEU A 172 11.13 -6.98 -8.25
N PRO A 173 12.26 -7.21 -7.53
CA PRO A 173 12.54 -6.46 -6.31
C PRO A 173 12.70 -4.95 -6.55
N LEU A 174 13.28 -4.54 -7.69
CA LEU A 174 13.43 -3.14 -8.05
C LEU A 174 12.07 -2.47 -8.34
N VAL A 175 11.18 -3.18 -9.04
CA VAL A 175 9.80 -2.71 -9.27
C VAL A 175 9.09 -2.49 -7.93
N LYS A 176 9.19 -3.42 -6.99
CA LYS A 176 8.61 -3.29 -5.65
C LYS A 176 9.18 -2.10 -4.87
N THR A 177 10.49 -1.89 -4.94
CA THR A 177 11.14 -0.73 -4.31
C THR A 177 10.66 0.59 -4.93
N TYR A 178 10.53 0.63 -6.25
CA TYR A 178 9.99 1.79 -6.96
C TYR A 178 8.55 2.09 -6.54
N GLU A 179 7.69 1.08 -6.46
CA GLU A 179 6.30 1.22 -6.00
C GLU A 179 6.22 1.81 -4.59
N GLN A 180 7.04 1.31 -3.66
CA GLN A 180 7.11 1.84 -2.30
C GLN A 180 7.54 3.30 -2.26
N ALA A 181 8.58 3.67 -3.03
CA ALA A 181 9.05 5.04 -3.12
C ALA A 181 7.99 5.98 -3.74
N GLN A 182 7.30 5.51 -4.79
CA GLN A 182 6.23 6.27 -5.45
C GLN A 182 5.04 6.51 -4.52
N ASN A 183 4.63 5.49 -3.75
CA ASN A 183 3.55 5.62 -2.78
C ASN A 183 3.91 6.62 -1.67
N GLY A 184 5.13 6.55 -1.13
CA GLY A 184 5.61 7.54 -0.15
C GLY A 184 5.63 8.96 -0.69
N LEU A 185 6.03 9.16 -1.94
CA LEU A 185 5.99 10.47 -2.60
C LEU A 185 4.54 10.98 -2.76
N ASN A 186 3.62 10.12 -3.13
CA ASN A 186 2.20 10.48 -3.27
C ASN A 186 1.59 10.91 -1.92
N GLU A 187 1.88 10.18 -0.84
CA GLU A 187 1.46 10.52 0.53
C GLU A 187 2.03 11.87 0.98
N LEU A 188 3.33 12.09 0.73
CA LEU A 188 3.98 13.36 1.04
C LEU A 188 3.33 14.52 0.29
N ASN A 189 3.10 14.39 -1.02
CA ASN A 189 2.45 15.41 -1.83
C ASN A 189 1.00 15.69 -1.39
N ALA A 190 0.26 14.66 -0.99
CA ALA A 190 -1.11 14.82 -0.49
C ALA A 190 -1.17 15.63 0.83
N SER A 191 -0.18 15.46 1.71
CA SER A 191 -0.10 16.15 3.01
C SER A 191 0.60 17.50 2.96
N LEU A 192 1.35 17.81 1.89
CA LEU A 192 2.23 18.98 1.79
C LEU A 192 1.51 20.31 2.04
N ASN A 193 0.36 20.50 1.41
CA ASN A 193 -0.40 21.75 1.54
C ASN A 193 -0.88 21.98 2.97
N GLU A 194 -1.30 20.94 3.66
CA GLU A 194 -1.74 21.03 5.06
C GLU A 194 -0.55 21.31 6.00
N GLN A 195 0.55 20.62 5.79
CA GLN A 195 1.79 20.83 6.56
C GLN A 195 2.33 22.23 6.36
N LEU A 196 2.34 22.74 5.14
CA LEU A 196 2.77 24.10 4.83
C LEU A 196 1.90 25.15 5.51
N ARG A 197 0.57 24.99 5.46
CA ARG A 197 -0.36 25.88 6.16
C ARG A 197 -0.11 25.87 7.68
N LYS A 198 0.06 24.70 8.29
CA LYS A 198 0.37 24.57 9.71
C LYS A 198 1.69 25.25 10.06
N SER A 199 2.73 25.05 9.26
CA SER A 199 4.04 25.68 9.45
C SER A 199 3.97 27.21 9.38
N ILE A 200 3.30 27.76 8.34
CA ILE A 200 3.11 29.20 8.19
C ILE A 200 2.36 29.79 9.39
N LEU A 201 1.26 29.14 9.81
CA LEU A 201 0.50 29.60 10.97
C LEU A 201 1.33 29.54 12.26
N GLN A 202 2.13 28.49 12.43
CA GLN A 202 3.02 28.35 13.59
C GLN A 202 4.08 29.47 13.62
N GLU A 203 4.73 29.76 12.49
CA GLU A 203 5.68 30.87 12.40
C GLU A 203 4.98 32.23 12.64
N ALA A 204 3.76 32.40 12.15
CA ALA A 204 2.98 33.62 12.38
C ALA A 204 2.67 33.85 13.87
N ILE A 205 2.14 32.83 14.57
CA ILE A 205 1.77 32.96 15.99
C ILE A 205 2.97 33.05 16.93
N GLN A 206 4.16 32.63 16.48
CA GLN A 206 5.42 32.81 17.21
C GLN A 206 6.10 34.18 16.90
N GLY A 207 5.52 35.00 16.03
CA GLY A 207 6.09 36.27 15.60
C GLY A 207 7.35 36.16 14.75
N LYS A 208 7.56 35.00 14.10
CA LYS A 208 8.74 34.72 13.27
C LYS A 208 8.48 34.93 11.77
N LEU A 209 7.20 35.00 11.36
CA LEU A 209 6.81 35.08 9.95
C LEU A 209 7.22 36.42 9.28
N VAL A 210 7.17 37.51 10.05
CA VAL A 210 7.55 38.84 9.61
C VAL A 210 8.56 39.45 10.57
N PRO A 211 9.48 40.32 10.09
CA PRO A 211 10.41 41.02 10.98
C PRO A 211 9.65 41.97 11.90
N GLN A 212 10.13 42.14 13.13
CA GLN A 212 9.59 43.10 14.09
C GLN A 212 10.09 44.51 13.72
N ILE A 213 9.18 45.48 13.69
CA ILE A 213 9.47 46.89 13.33
C ILE A 213 9.27 47.74 14.59
N ALA A 214 10.32 48.39 15.05
CA ALA A 214 10.29 49.12 16.34
C ALA A 214 9.31 50.32 16.30
N GLU A 215 9.12 50.95 15.16
CA GLU A 215 8.22 52.08 14.94
C GLU A 215 6.73 51.73 15.06
N GLU A 216 6.37 50.45 14.96
CA GLU A 216 4.98 49.98 15.08
C GLU A 216 4.48 49.96 16.56
N GLY A 217 5.38 50.17 17.51
CA GLY A 217 5.06 50.20 18.95
C GLY A 217 5.07 48.83 19.62
N THR A 218 4.46 48.73 20.78
CA THR A 218 4.44 47.51 21.58
C THR A 218 3.00 47.05 21.89
N ALA A 219 2.84 45.76 22.15
CA ALA A 219 1.55 45.20 22.55
C ALA A 219 1.05 45.72 23.89
N GLU A 220 1.95 46.19 24.80
CA GLU A 220 1.58 46.85 26.04
C GLU A 220 0.80 48.16 25.80
N LYS A 221 1.25 48.96 24.83
CA LYS A 221 0.55 50.18 24.43
C LYS A 221 -0.85 49.88 23.91
N LEU A 222 -0.97 48.85 23.06
CA LEU A 222 -2.25 48.40 22.52
C LEU A 222 -3.20 47.91 23.63
N LEU A 223 -2.69 47.20 24.66
CA LEU A 223 -3.49 46.79 25.82
C LEU A 223 -3.99 47.97 26.62
N THR A 224 -3.20 49.02 26.76
CA THR A 224 -3.62 50.26 27.41
C THR A 224 -4.78 50.91 26.66
N GLU A 225 -4.67 51.05 25.36
CA GLU A 225 -5.74 51.59 24.50
C GLU A 225 -7.04 50.76 24.58
N ILE A 226 -6.92 49.40 24.62
CA ILE A 226 -8.07 48.47 24.79
C ILE A 226 -8.72 48.69 26.17
N SER A 227 -7.95 48.87 27.22
CA SER A 227 -8.45 49.12 28.55
C SER A 227 -9.22 50.45 28.65
N GLU A 228 -8.67 51.52 28.08
CA GLU A 228 -9.32 52.83 28.03
C GLU A 228 -10.66 52.78 27.27
N GLU A 229 -10.68 52.06 26.13
CA GLU A 229 -11.89 51.89 25.37
C GLU A 229 -12.96 51.06 26.11
N LYS A 230 -12.55 50.02 26.81
CA LYS A 230 -13.47 49.23 27.69
C LYS A 230 -14.07 50.10 28.78
N GLU A 231 -13.26 50.93 29.44
CA GLU A 231 -13.76 51.85 30.45
C GLU A 231 -14.77 52.84 29.88
N ARG A 232 -14.53 53.37 28.67
CA ARG A 232 -15.47 54.22 27.95
C ARG A 232 -16.79 53.53 27.72
N LEU A 233 -16.76 52.29 27.19
CA LEU A 233 -17.94 51.49 26.92
C LEU A 233 -18.75 51.13 28.19
N ILE A 234 -18.06 50.97 29.33
CA ILE A 234 -18.72 50.75 30.61
C ILE A 234 -19.44 52.02 31.07
N LYS A 235 -18.81 53.19 30.93
CA LYS A 235 -19.44 54.49 31.25
C LYS A 235 -20.65 54.77 30.38
N GLU A 236 -20.65 54.33 29.14
CA GLU A 236 -21.76 54.41 28.19
C GLU A 236 -22.84 53.32 28.43
N GLY A 237 -22.64 52.42 29.39
CA GLY A 237 -23.58 51.33 29.69
C GLY A 237 -23.64 50.22 28.63
N LYS A 238 -22.69 50.20 27.70
CA LYS A 238 -22.60 49.20 26.63
C LYS A 238 -21.84 47.94 27.01
N LEU A 239 -21.02 48.02 28.09
CA LEU A 239 -20.22 46.93 28.60
C LEU A 239 -20.41 46.77 30.10
N LYS A 240 -20.41 45.52 30.58
CA LYS A 240 -20.52 45.25 32.05
C LYS A 240 -19.14 45.47 32.73
N LYS A 241 -19.14 45.94 33.99
CA LYS A 241 -17.90 46.10 34.79
C LYS A 241 -17.08 44.80 34.90
N SER A 242 -17.70 43.64 34.85
CA SER A 242 -17.02 42.33 34.88
C SER A 242 -16.15 42.05 33.64
N ALA A 243 -16.20 42.87 32.61
CA ALA A 243 -15.37 42.76 31.42
C ALA A 243 -13.98 43.42 31.59
N LEU A 244 -13.77 44.22 32.65
CA LEU A 244 -12.44 44.64 33.06
C LEU A 244 -11.73 43.51 33.78
N THR A 245 -10.70 43.00 33.20
CA THR A 245 -9.82 41.96 33.77
C THR A 245 -8.57 42.63 34.32
N ASP A 246 -8.31 42.45 35.62
CA ASP A 246 -7.19 43.10 36.33
C ASP A 246 -6.00 42.11 36.43
N SER A 247 -5.61 41.45 35.34
CA SER A 247 -4.43 40.61 35.35
C SER A 247 -3.40 41.08 34.32
N ILE A 248 -2.13 40.99 34.68
CA ILE A 248 -0.99 41.28 33.79
C ILE A 248 -0.09 40.08 33.77
N ILE A 249 0.27 39.65 32.56
CA ILE A 249 1.23 38.56 32.33
C ILE A 249 2.56 39.19 31.95
N PHE A 250 3.63 38.83 32.66
CA PHE A 250 4.98 39.33 32.42
C PHE A 250 6.02 38.23 32.60
N LYS A 251 7.18 38.43 32.00
CA LYS A 251 8.35 37.55 32.15
C LYS A 251 9.25 38.10 33.25
N GLY A 252 9.56 37.30 34.28
CA GLY A 252 10.45 37.64 35.35
C GLY A 252 11.93 37.52 34.97
N ASP A 253 12.81 38.06 35.87
CA ASP A 253 14.27 37.98 35.68
C ASP A 253 14.81 36.55 35.68
N ASP A 254 14.04 35.60 36.18
CA ASP A 254 14.33 34.18 36.23
C ASP A 254 13.88 33.42 34.93
N ASN A 255 13.48 34.17 33.91
CA ASN A 255 12.96 33.64 32.64
C ASN A 255 11.62 32.88 32.74
N LYS A 256 10.91 32.99 33.84
CA LYS A 256 9.58 32.42 34.02
C LYS A 256 8.49 33.42 33.72
N TYR A 257 7.32 32.91 33.36
CA TYR A 257 6.14 33.72 33.11
C TYR A 257 5.23 33.75 34.34
N TYR A 258 4.82 34.96 34.74
CA TYR A 258 3.97 35.21 35.88
C TYR A 258 2.71 35.94 35.47
N GLU A 259 1.58 35.57 36.06
CA GLU A 259 0.33 36.32 35.97
C GLU A 259 0.06 37.01 37.34
N GLN A 260 0.00 38.31 37.32
CA GLN A 260 -0.41 39.11 38.47
C GLN A 260 -1.90 39.38 38.38
N VAL A 261 -2.66 38.87 39.38
CA VAL A 261 -4.09 39.13 39.55
C VAL A 261 -4.25 39.86 40.88
N ASN A 262 -4.64 41.11 40.84
CA ASN A 262 -4.67 41.97 42.04
C ASN A 262 -3.29 42.01 42.76
N LYS A 263 -3.24 41.45 43.99
CA LYS A 263 -2.00 41.38 44.83
C LYS A 263 -1.33 39.99 44.79
N LYS A 264 -1.83 39.04 43.99
CA LYS A 264 -1.29 37.68 43.90
C LYS A 264 -0.55 37.52 42.59
N CYS A 265 0.64 36.97 42.68
CA CYS A 265 1.46 36.59 41.54
C CYS A 265 1.49 35.06 41.42
N LEU A 266 1.15 34.52 40.27
CA LEU A 266 1.08 33.08 39.98
C LEU A 266 2.09 32.74 38.89
N ASP A 267 2.90 31.71 39.09
CA ASP A 267 3.76 31.13 38.05
C ASP A 267 2.87 30.39 37.03
N ILE A 268 2.91 30.84 35.80
CA ILE A 268 2.15 30.27 34.67
C ILE A 268 3.06 29.73 33.55
N THR A 269 4.32 29.55 33.83
CA THR A 269 5.34 29.15 32.85
C THR A 269 4.92 27.88 32.06
N GLU A 270 4.33 26.89 32.73
CA GLU A 270 3.83 25.65 32.08
C GLU A 270 2.61 25.87 31.17
N GLN A 271 1.93 27.04 31.29
CA GLN A 271 0.80 27.38 30.41
C GLN A 271 1.23 28.11 29.15
N ILE A 272 2.49 28.57 29.08
CA ILE A 272 3.03 29.29 27.92
C ILE A 272 3.58 28.29 26.92
N PRO A 273 2.99 28.18 25.74
CA PRO A 273 3.34 27.12 24.79
C PRO A 273 4.63 27.37 23.99
N PHE A 274 5.08 28.63 23.88
CA PHE A 274 6.29 29.01 23.12
C PHE A 274 6.74 30.44 23.49
N GLU A 275 7.97 30.79 23.16
CA GLU A 275 8.51 32.14 23.29
C GLU A 275 7.95 33.06 22.20
N ILE A 276 7.74 34.32 22.55
CA ILE A 276 7.25 35.37 21.64
C ILE A 276 8.29 36.51 21.55
N PRO A 277 8.23 37.38 20.51
CA PRO A 277 9.07 38.57 20.40
C PRO A 277 8.94 39.52 21.58
N GLU A 278 9.97 40.33 21.83
CA GLU A 278 10.03 41.25 22.99
C GLU A 278 8.94 42.34 23.00
N ASN A 279 8.46 42.73 21.81
CA ASN A 279 7.39 43.73 21.68
C ASN A 279 5.98 43.11 21.76
N TRP A 280 5.85 41.80 21.96
CA TRP A 280 4.60 41.08 22.16
C TRP A 280 4.39 40.77 23.64
N VAL A 281 3.14 40.58 24.03
CA VAL A 281 2.78 40.18 25.41
C VAL A 281 1.75 39.05 25.37
N TRP A 282 1.85 38.16 26.35
CA TRP A 282 0.81 37.16 26.57
C TRP A 282 -0.38 37.80 27.30
N VAL A 283 -1.59 37.47 26.87
CA VAL A 283 -2.82 37.96 27.47
C VAL A 283 -3.87 36.85 27.58
N ARG A 284 -4.78 36.97 28.51
CA ARG A 284 -5.97 36.11 28.53
C ARG A 284 -6.96 36.61 27.50
N MET A 285 -7.61 35.66 26.79
CA MET A 285 -8.62 35.98 25.77
C MET A 285 -9.69 36.97 26.29
N GLY A 286 -10.11 36.85 27.56
CA GLY A 286 -11.06 37.74 28.18
C GLY A 286 -10.61 39.20 28.27
N GLN A 287 -9.29 39.47 28.17
CA GLN A 287 -8.76 40.85 28.23
C GLN A 287 -8.92 41.59 26.91
N ILE A 288 -8.92 40.89 25.78
CA ILE A 288 -8.95 41.51 24.44
C ILE A 288 -10.29 41.39 23.74
N GLY A 289 -11.23 40.63 24.27
CA GLY A 289 -12.53 40.42 23.62
C GLY A 289 -13.68 40.15 24.60
N ASN A 290 -14.91 40.32 24.11
CA ASN A 290 -16.11 39.91 24.81
C ASN A 290 -16.66 38.64 24.19
N TRP A 291 -16.74 37.58 24.96
CA TRP A 291 -17.06 36.24 24.53
C TRP A 291 -18.44 35.84 25.05
N GLY A 292 -19.34 35.44 24.18
CA GLY A 292 -20.69 34.94 24.55
C GLY A 292 -21.11 33.81 23.60
N ALA A 293 -21.92 32.90 24.12
CA ALA A 293 -22.63 31.95 23.25
C ALA A 293 -23.62 32.75 22.41
N GLY A 294 -23.60 32.57 21.09
CA GLY A 294 -24.64 33.12 20.22
C GLY A 294 -26.01 32.61 20.70
N SER A 295 -27.00 33.53 20.75
CA SER A 295 -28.39 33.09 20.97
C SER A 295 -28.77 32.17 19.80
N THR A 296 -29.20 30.96 20.13
CA THR A 296 -29.87 30.03 19.18
C THR A 296 -31.22 30.61 18.76
#